data_2231ff167f76ebdc45378ce4d7ccbf7a
#
_entry.id   2231ff167f76ebdc45378ce4d7ccbf7a
#
_cell.length_a   1.000
_cell.length_b   1.000
_cell.length_c   1.000
_cell.angle_alpha   90.00
_cell.angle_beta   90.00
_cell.angle_gamma   90.00
#
_symmetry.space_group_name_H-M   'P 1'
#
loop_
_entity.id
_entity.type
_entity.pdbx_description
1 polymer ?
#
loop_
_entity_poly.entity_id
_entity_poly.type
_entity_poly.pdbx_seq_one_letter_code
_entity_poly.pdbx_strand_id
1 'polypeptide(L)'
;MEELDKSKSGNPIEGEARGKMSIEEFLAKDEQKDLLRFLTAGSVDDGKSTLIGRLLFDSKKLYEDQLDALERDSKRMGNAGEHIDYALLLDGLKAEREQGITIDVAYRYFSTNNRKFIIADTPGHEQYTRNMITGGSTANLAVILVDARTGVITQTRRHTYLVSLLGIKHVVLAVNKMDLVDYSKDVFDKIVAEYTAFISPLGVPDVQCIPLSALEGDNVVEKSDRTPWYEGPALLEFLETVHIGNDHNLNDFRYPVQYVLRPNLDFRGFCGKVASGVIRKGDEVVALPSGKRSHVKSIVTYDGELDYAFPPMSVTLTLEDEIDVSRGEMLVHPDNMPLVGRNFEAMLVWMDEEKMDMEKSFFLKQTTNTSRTRIDSIKYKVDINTMEHLSVENGRLTKEDVPMQLNQIAHVVLTSSKELFFDPYTKNKATGAFILIDPITNNTSAVGMIINQVADKDMHNQMELPVLNLPKLEIAPEHYDAIKRAVKELERQGIAIELKV
;
A
#
# COMPACT_ATOMS: atom_id res chain seq x y z
N MET A 1 30.47 -69.59 24.09
CA MET A 1 30.83 -69.16 25.46
C MET A 1 30.55 -67.66 25.49
N GLU A 2 29.57 -67.10 26.13
CA GLU A 2 28.55 -67.37 27.13
C GLU A 2 27.56 -66.20 26.97
N GLU A 3 26.38 -66.41 26.70
CA GLU A 3 25.15 -66.26 27.48
C GLU A 3 25.31 -65.59 28.85
N LEU A 4 24.44 -64.60 29.05
CA LEU A 4 23.77 -64.22 30.30
C LEU A 4 23.04 -62.88 30.04
N ASP A 5 21.87 -62.69 30.40
CA ASP A 5 20.62 -63.31 30.85
C ASP A 5 19.59 -62.20 31.01
N LYS A 6 18.38 -62.65 30.93
CA LYS A 6 17.13 -61.89 30.90
C LYS A 6 16.75 -61.20 32.20
N SER A 7 15.85 -60.26 32.00
CA SER A 7 14.73 -59.89 32.86
C SER A 7 14.90 -58.65 33.72
N LYS A 8 14.15 -57.62 33.31
CA LYS A 8 13.16 -57.04 34.22
C LYS A 8 12.08 -56.32 33.42
N SER A 9 10.88 -56.83 33.52
CA SER A 9 9.62 -56.25 33.12
C SER A 9 9.35 -54.92 33.83
N GLY A 10 9.08 -53.88 33.08
CA GLY A 10 8.47 -52.66 33.58
C GLY A 10 7.36 -52.26 32.62
N ASN A 11 6.13 -52.22 33.10
CA ASN A 11 4.92 -51.83 32.36
C ASN A 11 5.09 -50.54 31.59
N PRO A 12 4.52 -50.43 30.36
CA PRO A 12 4.43 -49.13 29.69
C PRO A 12 3.31 -48.37 30.36
N ILE A 13 3.65 -47.19 30.86
CA ILE A 13 2.70 -46.14 31.22
C ILE A 13 2.06 -45.70 29.89
N GLU A 14 0.75 -45.89 29.75
CA GLU A 14 -0.11 -45.34 28.72
C GLU A 14 -0.06 -43.81 28.85
N GLY A 15 0.88 -43.18 28.13
CA GLY A 15 0.90 -41.74 27.84
C GLY A 15 0.36 -41.56 26.42
N GLU A 16 -0.71 -40.84 26.30
CA GLU A 16 -1.42 -40.50 25.09
C GLU A 16 -0.45 -40.16 23.92
N ALA A 17 -0.50 -40.95 22.87
CA ALA A 17 0.16 -40.71 21.61
C ALA A 17 -0.51 -39.49 20.92
N ARG A 18 -0.12 -38.29 21.27
CA ARG A 18 -0.27 -37.14 20.37
C ARG A 18 0.65 -37.42 19.18
N GLY A 19 0.04 -37.80 18.05
CA GLY A 19 0.73 -38.07 16.80
C GLY A 19 1.63 -36.87 16.45
N LYS A 20 2.94 -37.05 16.55
CA LYS A 20 3.92 -36.08 16.07
C LYS A 20 3.79 -36.08 14.55
N MET A 21 3.22 -35.02 14.00
CA MET A 21 3.22 -34.71 12.57
C MET A 21 4.67 -34.76 12.07
N SER A 22 4.91 -35.41 10.92
CA SER A 22 6.26 -35.42 10.34
C SER A 22 6.67 -33.99 9.96
N ILE A 23 7.99 -33.74 9.88
CA ILE A 23 8.50 -32.42 9.44
C ILE A 23 7.97 -32.08 8.06
N GLU A 24 7.87 -33.07 7.17
CA GLU A 24 7.36 -32.91 5.79
C GLU A 24 5.86 -32.54 5.77
N GLU A 25 5.05 -33.22 6.59
CA GLU A 25 3.62 -32.88 6.75
C GLU A 25 3.43 -31.48 7.38
N PHE A 26 4.28 -31.11 8.34
CA PHE A 26 4.26 -29.77 8.93
C PHE A 26 4.60 -28.69 7.89
N LEU A 27 5.64 -28.89 7.10
CA LEU A 27 6.05 -27.96 6.06
C LEU A 27 4.98 -27.81 4.98
N ALA A 28 4.43 -28.93 4.48
CA ALA A 28 3.35 -28.90 3.48
C ALA A 28 2.09 -28.18 3.99
N LYS A 29 1.71 -28.40 5.26
CA LYS A 29 0.61 -27.69 5.88
C LYS A 29 0.90 -26.22 6.11
N ASP A 30 2.16 -25.88 6.46
CA ASP A 30 2.56 -24.49 6.66
C ASP A 30 2.61 -23.71 5.34
N GLU A 31 3.01 -24.34 4.23
CA GLU A 31 2.99 -23.73 2.90
C GLU A 31 1.58 -23.36 2.42
N GLN A 32 0.56 -24.10 2.83
CA GLN A 32 -0.85 -23.88 2.46
C GLN A 32 -1.53 -22.78 3.27
N LYS A 33 -0.92 -22.30 4.38
CA LYS A 33 -1.50 -21.22 5.18
C LYS A 33 -1.59 -19.92 4.40
N ASP A 34 -2.73 -19.27 4.50
CA ASP A 34 -2.95 -17.92 4.01
C ASP A 34 -2.01 -16.89 4.70
N LEU A 35 -1.64 -15.84 4.01
CA LEU A 35 -0.72 -14.81 4.48
C LEU A 35 -1.44 -13.47 4.61
N LEU A 36 -1.60 -12.98 5.84
CA LEU A 36 -2.09 -11.63 6.13
C LEU A 36 -0.90 -10.66 6.33
N ARG A 37 -0.91 -9.60 5.55
CA ARG A 37 -0.03 -8.44 5.77
C ARG A 37 -0.82 -7.34 6.42
N PHE A 38 -0.39 -6.88 7.59
CA PHE A 38 -1.03 -5.75 8.25
C PHE A 38 -0.02 -4.73 8.75
N LEU A 39 -0.44 -3.48 8.80
CA LEU A 39 0.34 -2.41 9.39
C LEU A 39 -0.25 -2.02 10.76
N THR A 40 0.60 -1.52 11.63
CA THR A 40 0.18 -0.80 12.85
C THR A 40 0.43 0.69 12.68
N ALA A 41 -0.56 1.51 12.98
CA ALA A 41 -0.47 2.96 12.92
C ALA A 41 -1.12 3.57 14.17
N GLY A 42 -0.68 4.75 14.55
CA GLY A 42 -1.14 5.47 15.75
C GLY A 42 -0.11 6.51 16.15
N SER A 43 -0.44 7.38 17.07
CA SER A 43 0.48 8.41 17.55
C SER A 43 1.68 7.81 18.30
N VAL A 44 2.65 8.64 18.61
CA VAL A 44 3.70 8.30 19.57
C VAL A 44 2.99 8.01 20.91
N ASP A 45 3.46 7.00 21.63
CA ASP A 45 2.92 6.54 22.91
C ASP A 45 1.52 5.88 22.88
N ASP A 46 0.87 5.68 21.73
CA ASP A 46 -0.37 4.90 21.66
C ASP A 46 -0.16 3.38 21.95
N GLY A 47 1.10 2.92 22.05
CA GLY A 47 1.46 1.56 22.43
C GLY A 47 1.60 0.59 21.28
N LYS A 48 1.94 1.06 20.07
CA LYS A 48 2.17 0.21 18.88
C LYS A 48 3.19 -0.88 19.14
N SER A 49 4.40 -0.49 19.57
CA SER A 49 5.49 -1.45 19.83
C SER A 49 5.14 -2.41 20.96
N THR A 50 4.45 -1.94 22.00
CA THR A 50 3.95 -2.80 23.09
C THR A 50 2.96 -3.85 22.54
N LEU A 51 2.02 -3.44 21.67
CA LEU A 51 1.03 -4.35 21.08
C LEU A 51 1.69 -5.41 20.20
N ILE A 52 2.61 -5.00 19.33
CA ILE A 52 3.33 -5.96 18.46
C ILE A 52 4.17 -6.92 19.29
N GLY A 53 4.94 -6.38 20.25
CA GLY A 53 5.75 -7.21 21.14
C GLY A 53 4.88 -8.20 21.93
N ARG A 54 3.70 -7.77 22.40
CA ARG A 54 2.74 -8.63 23.08
C ARG A 54 2.16 -9.72 22.18
N LEU A 55 1.77 -9.39 20.95
CA LEU A 55 1.34 -10.38 19.95
C LEU A 55 2.41 -11.43 19.68
N LEU A 56 3.67 -11.03 19.53
CA LEU A 56 4.79 -11.94 19.30
C LEU A 56 5.05 -12.82 20.51
N PHE A 57 5.00 -12.26 21.72
CA PHE A 57 5.22 -12.97 22.98
C PHE A 57 4.14 -14.02 23.23
N ASP A 58 2.87 -13.61 23.21
CA ASP A 58 1.74 -14.49 23.55
C ASP A 58 1.45 -15.53 22.46
N SER A 59 1.84 -15.27 21.20
CA SER A 59 1.77 -16.28 20.13
C SER A 59 2.76 -17.45 20.33
N LYS A 60 3.56 -17.46 21.39
CA LYS A 60 4.51 -18.51 21.79
C LYS A 60 5.56 -18.84 20.71
N LYS A 61 6.00 -17.86 19.96
CA LYS A 61 6.98 -18.00 18.86
C LYS A 61 8.35 -17.40 19.18
N LEU A 62 8.56 -16.92 20.41
CA LEU A 62 9.88 -16.49 20.88
C LEU A 62 10.71 -17.68 21.36
N TYR A 63 11.98 -17.71 21.02
CA TYR A 63 12.93 -18.67 21.55
C TYR A 63 13.27 -18.34 23.00
N GLU A 64 13.59 -19.36 23.81
CA GLU A 64 13.89 -19.19 25.25
C GLU A 64 14.99 -18.17 25.51
N ASP A 65 16.02 -18.14 24.67
CA ASP A 65 17.15 -17.19 24.76
C ASP A 65 16.69 -15.72 24.54
N GLN A 66 15.68 -15.52 23.69
CA GLN A 66 15.09 -14.19 23.44
C GLN A 66 14.23 -13.75 24.63
N LEU A 67 13.52 -14.66 25.26
CA LEU A 67 12.76 -14.39 26.48
C LEU A 67 13.66 -14.00 27.65
N ASP A 68 14.73 -14.75 27.88
CA ASP A 68 15.72 -14.46 28.92
C ASP A 68 16.45 -13.14 28.68
N ALA A 69 16.71 -12.79 27.41
CA ALA A 69 17.29 -11.50 27.04
C ALA A 69 16.29 -10.36 27.31
N LEU A 70 15.02 -10.53 26.90
CA LEU A 70 13.97 -9.55 27.10
C LEU A 70 13.74 -9.25 28.58
N GLU A 71 13.65 -10.27 29.43
CA GLU A 71 13.48 -10.09 30.87
C GLU A 71 14.66 -9.33 31.51
N ARG A 72 15.88 -9.64 31.08
CA ARG A 72 17.09 -8.95 31.57
C ARG A 72 17.13 -7.49 31.12
N ASP A 73 16.81 -7.24 29.84
CA ASP A 73 16.85 -5.89 29.27
C ASP A 73 15.70 -5.05 29.79
N SER A 74 14.50 -5.63 30.01
CA SER A 74 13.37 -4.97 30.67
C SER A 74 13.71 -4.47 32.06
N LYS A 75 14.37 -5.28 32.87
CA LYS A 75 14.80 -4.90 34.22
C LYS A 75 15.89 -3.82 34.23
N ARG A 76 16.67 -3.71 33.15
CA ARG A 76 17.82 -2.80 33.07
C ARG A 76 17.49 -1.46 32.41
N MET A 77 16.64 -1.47 31.36
CA MET A 77 16.38 -0.31 30.50
C MET A 77 14.90 -0.12 30.16
N GLY A 78 14.01 -1.02 30.64
CA GLY A 78 12.59 -0.97 30.31
C GLY A 78 11.86 0.19 30.96
N ASN A 79 10.84 0.71 30.27
CA ASN A 79 9.99 1.80 30.71
C ASN A 79 8.62 1.33 31.26
N ALA A 80 8.37 0.00 31.29
CA ALA A 80 7.08 -0.61 31.68
C ALA A 80 6.95 -0.87 33.20
N GLY A 81 7.81 -0.28 34.04
CA GLY A 81 7.78 -0.47 35.50
C GLY A 81 8.14 -1.89 35.91
N GLU A 82 7.22 -2.56 36.62
CA GLU A 82 7.40 -3.98 37.05
C GLU A 82 7.07 -4.99 35.95
N HIS A 83 6.45 -4.55 34.84
CA HIS A 83 6.07 -5.40 33.70
C HIS A 83 7.23 -5.58 32.72
N ILE A 84 7.14 -6.64 31.91
CA ILE A 84 8.06 -6.85 30.79
C ILE A 84 7.81 -5.75 29.75
N ASP A 85 8.88 -5.06 29.35
CA ASP A 85 8.82 -4.06 28.30
C ASP A 85 8.91 -4.75 26.91
N TYR A 86 7.74 -5.07 26.36
CA TYR A 86 7.63 -5.75 25.08
C TYR A 86 8.13 -4.90 23.88
N ALA A 87 8.24 -3.58 24.05
CA ALA A 87 8.77 -2.71 23.00
C ALA A 87 10.25 -3.01 22.70
N LEU A 88 11.00 -3.46 23.68
CA LEU A 88 12.41 -3.85 23.50
C LEU A 88 12.65 -5.02 22.53
N LEU A 89 11.59 -5.83 22.26
CA LEU A 89 11.65 -6.86 21.21
C LEU A 89 11.77 -6.29 19.81
N LEU A 90 11.34 -5.05 19.61
CA LEU A 90 11.18 -4.42 18.30
C LEU A 90 12.29 -3.45 17.96
N ASP A 91 12.91 -2.84 18.96
CA ASP A 91 13.93 -1.81 18.79
C ASP A 91 15.18 -2.35 18.09
N GLY A 92 15.18 -2.21 16.76
CA GLY A 92 16.25 -2.70 15.88
C GLY A 92 17.41 -1.71 15.74
N LEU A 93 17.10 -0.42 15.60
CA LEU A 93 18.09 0.63 15.39
C LEU A 93 18.54 1.26 16.71
N LYS A 94 19.82 1.59 16.81
CA LYS A 94 20.35 2.29 17.98
C LYS A 94 19.64 3.63 18.22
N ALA A 95 19.35 4.35 17.14
CA ALA A 95 18.61 5.62 17.20
C ALA A 95 17.17 5.46 17.71
N GLU A 96 16.49 4.36 17.37
CA GLU A 96 15.14 4.04 17.87
C GLU A 96 15.17 3.79 19.38
N ARG A 97 16.16 3.03 19.86
CA ARG A 97 16.36 2.78 21.30
C ARG A 97 16.70 4.03 22.10
N GLU A 98 17.51 4.93 21.53
CA GLU A 98 17.91 6.19 22.18
C GLU A 98 16.75 7.20 22.24
N GLN A 99 15.88 7.20 21.24
CA GLN A 99 14.75 8.16 21.13
C GLN A 99 13.42 7.57 21.61
N GLY A 100 13.30 6.25 21.76
CA GLY A 100 12.06 5.57 22.12
C GLY A 100 10.95 5.67 21.08
N ILE A 101 11.31 5.86 19.80
CA ILE A 101 10.36 5.98 18.69
C ILE A 101 10.77 5.09 17.51
N THR A 102 9.78 4.58 16.77
CA THR A 102 10.00 3.92 15.49
C THR A 102 10.35 4.97 14.42
N ILE A 103 11.45 4.81 13.70
CA ILE A 103 11.92 5.73 12.67
C ILE A 103 11.66 5.16 11.28
N ASP A 104 12.02 3.89 11.05
CA ASP A 104 11.86 3.21 9.77
C ASP A 104 10.79 2.12 9.86
N VAL A 105 10.37 1.59 8.70
CA VAL A 105 9.43 0.47 8.68
C VAL A 105 10.15 -0.82 9.04
N ALA A 106 9.76 -1.42 10.14
CA ALA A 106 10.24 -2.73 10.53
C ALA A 106 9.22 -3.81 10.17
N TYR A 107 9.66 -4.85 9.45
CA TYR A 107 8.82 -6.00 9.15
C TYR A 107 9.07 -7.12 10.13
N ARG A 108 8.00 -7.63 10.74
CA ARG A 108 8.04 -8.76 11.67
C ARG A 108 7.18 -9.89 11.14
N TYR A 109 7.65 -11.11 11.34
CA TYR A 109 7.02 -12.31 10.81
C TYR A 109 6.65 -13.23 11.97
N PHE A 110 5.41 -13.67 11.97
CA PHE A 110 4.99 -14.75 12.86
C PHE A 110 3.91 -15.59 12.18
N SER A 111 3.63 -16.75 12.75
CA SER A 111 2.57 -17.63 12.26
C SER A 111 1.87 -18.28 13.42
N THR A 112 0.57 -18.48 13.30
CA THR A 112 -0.20 -19.34 14.18
C THR A 112 -0.47 -20.68 13.48
N ASN A 113 -1.30 -21.51 14.07
CA ASN A 113 -1.71 -22.76 13.41
C ASN A 113 -2.60 -22.49 12.18
N ASN A 114 -3.27 -21.33 12.13
CA ASN A 114 -4.29 -20.99 11.15
C ASN A 114 -3.75 -20.12 10.02
N ARG A 115 -2.83 -19.17 10.30
CA ARG A 115 -2.43 -18.15 9.34
C ARG A 115 -0.97 -17.71 9.55
N LYS A 116 -0.33 -17.21 8.47
CA LYS A 116 0.95 -16.51 8.51
C LYS A 116 0.70 -15.01 8.54
N PHE A 117 1.59 -14.27 9.20
CA PHE A 117 1.47 -12.82 9.37
C PHE A 117 2.76 -12.11 9.03
N ILE A 118 2.63 -10.97 8.37
CA ILE A 118 3.68 -9.96 8.24
C ILE A 118 3.14 -8.67 8.84
N ILE A 119 3.81 -8.21 9.89
CA ILE A 119 3.52 -6.92 10.52
C ILE A 119 4.46 -5.88 9.92
N ALA A 120 3.91 -4.79 9.40
CA ALA A 120 4.67 -3.58 9.10
C ALA A 120 4.49 -2.63 10.30
N ASP A 121 5.51 -2.55 11.16
CA ASP A 121 5.55 -1.54 12.21
C ASP A 121 5.90 -0.19 11.61
N THR A 122 4.99 0.77 11.74
CA THR A 122 5.14 2.08 11.10
C THR A 122 5.31 3.18 12.13
N PRO A 123 6.16 4.20 11.82
CA PRO A 123 6.37 5.32 12.70
C PRO A 123 5.08 6.08 13.01
N GLY A 124 4.94 6.51 14.28
CA GLY A 124 3.81 7.34 14.70
C GLY A 124 4.00 8.84 14.45
N HIS A 125 5.23 9.29 14.25
CA HIS A 125 5.56 10.70 14.12
C HIS A 125 5.27 11.22 12.69
N GLU A 126 4.74 12.43 12.60
CA GLU A 126 4.34 13.07 11.34
C GLU A 126 5.46 13.11 10.28
N GLN A 127 6.68 13.37 10.69
CA GLN A 127 7.85 13.46 9.80
C GLN A 127 8.14 12.16 9.06
N TYR A 128 7.69 11.02 9.58
CA TYR A 128 7.90 9.70 9.00
C TYR A 128 6.68 9.14 8.25
N THR A 129 5.72 9.98 7.88
CA THR A 129 4.51 9.58 7.11
C THR A 129 4.86 8.81 5.84
N ARG A 130 5.98 9.16 5.16
CA ARG A 130 6.49 8.43 3.99
C ARG A 130 6.73 6.94 4.29
N ASN A 131 7.25 6.63 5.48
CA ASN A 131 7.53 5.26 5.89
C ASN A 131 6.23 4.48 6.14
N MET A 132 5.21 5.14 6.71
CA MET A 132 3.87 4.56 6.84
C MET A 132 3.26 4.20 5.48
N ILE A 133 3.38 5.07 4.47
CA ILE A 133 2.88 4.79 3.12
C ILE A 133 3.62 3.60 2.51
N THR A 134 4.94 3.52 2.71
CA THR A 134 5.74 2.39 2.24
C THR A 134 5.28 1.07 2.87
N GLY A 135 5.12 1.02 4.19
CA GLY A 135 4.61 -0.15 4.91
C GLY A 135 3.17 -0.51 4.52
N GLY A 136 2.32 0.50 4.36
CA GLY A 136 0.91 0.34 4.00
C GLY A 136 0.65 -0.09 2.56
N SER A 137 1.58 0.16 1.64
CA SER A 137 1.40 -0.12 0.20
C SER A 137 1.15 -1.60 -0.11
N THR A 138 1.61 -2.50 0.76
CA THR A 138 1.44 -3.95 0.61
C THR A 138 0.50 -4.57 1.64
N ALA A 139 -0.04 -3.76 2.55
CA ALA A 139 -0.89 -4.24 3.64
C ALA A 139 -2.32 -4.53 3.15
N ASN A 140 -2.90 -5.60 3.67
CA ASN A 140 -4.29 -5.98 3.48
C ASN A 140 -5.19 -5.36 4.56
N LEU A 141 -4.63 -5.12 5.76
CA LEU A 141 -5.34 -4.65 6.94
C LEU A 141 -4.50 -3.60 7.68
N ALA A 142 -5.16 -2.64 8.32
CA ALA A 142 -4.53 -1.66 9.19
C ALA A 142 -5.08 -1.75 10.62
N VAL A 143 -4.18 -1.79 11.59
CA VAL A 143 -4.52 -1.65 13.01
C VAL A 143 -4.19 -0.22 13.43
N ILE A 144 -5.22 0.59 13.63
CA ILE A 144 -5.11 1.97 14.10
C ILE A 144 -5.26 1.99 15.62
N LEU A 145 -4.17 2.31 16.31
CA LEU A 145 -4.19 2.43 17.78
C LEU A 145 -4.65 3.82 18.20
N VAL A 146 -5.42 3.84 19.26
CA VAL A 146 -5.89 5.07 19.94
C VAL A 146 -5.74 4.86 21.44
N ASP A 147 -5.10 5.80 22.14
CA ASP A 147 -5.06 5.80 23.59
C ASP A 147 -6.46 6.17 24.15
N ALA A 148 -7.03 5.30 24.98
CA ALA A 148 -8.37 5.49 25.56
C ALA A 148 -8.53 6.79 26.35
N ARG A 149 -7.43 7.35 26.86
CA ARG A 149 -7.44 8.62 27.61
C ARG A 149 -7.58 9.84 26.71
N THR A 150 -7.02 9.78 25.51
CA THR A 150 -6.95 10.93 24.58
C THR A 150 -8.00 10.88 23.46
N GLY A 151 -8.46 9.68 23.08
CA GLY A 151 -9.43 9.49 22.00
C GLY A 151 -8.87 9.78 20.61
N VAL A 152 -9.76 10.14 19.69
CA VAL A 152 -9.42 10.38 18.27
C VAL A 152 -8.73 11.74 18.11
N ILE A 153 -7.43 11.73 17.89
CA ILE A 153 -6.61 12.94 17.70
C ILE A 153 -6.30 13.17 16.20
N THR A 154 -5.72 14.32 15.87
CA THR A 154 -5.31 14.67 14.51
C THR A 154 -4.48 13.58 13.83
N GLN A 155 -3.53 12.98 14.56
CA GLN A 155 -2.67 11.94 14.01
C GLN A 155 -3.45 10.66 13.67
N THR A 156 -4.44 10.28 14.50
CA THR A 156 -5.37 9.19 14.22
C THR A 156 -6.12 9.44 12.90
N ARG A 157 -6.64 10.65 12.70
CA ARG A 157 -7.34 11.05 11.47
C ARG A 157 -6.43 10.99 10.26
N ARG A 158 -5.19 11.47 10.37
CA ARG A 158 -4.18 11.41 9.30
C ARG A 158 -3.87 9.98 8.89
N HIS A 159 -3.58 9.10 9.85
CA HIS A 159 -3.29 7.71 9.57
C HIS A 159 -4.48 7.00 8.92
N THR A 160 -5.69 7.22 9.42
CA THR A 160 -6.91 6.65 8.84
C THR A 160 -7.14 7.14 7.41
N TYR A 161 -6.93 8.43 7.14
CA TYR A 161 -7.03 8.97 5.78
C TYR A 161 -6.02 8.32 4.82
N LEU A 162 -4.76 8.19 5.24
CA LEU A 162 -3.74 7.52 4.44
C LEU A 162 -4.07 6.06 4.18
N VAL A 163 -4.60 5.35 5.18
CA VAL A 163 -5.07 3.96 5.05
C VAL A 163 -6.20 3.86 4.02
N SER A 164 -7.16 4.79 4.05
CA SER A 164 -8.24 4.85 3.06
C SER A 164 -7.71 5.18 1.66
N LEU A 165 -6.78 6.12 1.55
CA LEU A 165 -6.13 6.51 0.29
C LEU A 165 -5.34 5.34 -0.33
N LEU A 166 -4.65 4.53 0.50
CA LEU A 166 -3.98 3.30 0.09
C LEU A 166 -4.97 2.16 -0.24
N GLY A 167 -6.27 2.41 -0.11
CA GLY A 167 -7.34 1.46 -0.44
C GLY A 167 -7.29 0.19 0.42
N ILE A 168 -6.82 0.29 1.67
CA ILE A 168 -6.88 -0.82 2.62
C ILE A 168 -8.34 -0.97 3.06
N LYS A 169 -8.90 -2.16 2.87
CA LYS A 169 -10.34 -2.41 3.07
C LYS A 169 -10.70 -2.79 4.49
N HIS A 170 -9.75 -3.35 5.24
CA HIS A 170 -9.96 -3.85 6.59
C HIS A 170 -9.21 -2.97 7.58
N VAL A 171 -9.94 -2.39 8.52
CA VAL A 171 -9.39 -1.53 9.56
C VAL A 171 -9.81 -2.03 10.93
N VAL A 172 -8.86 -2.18 11.82
CA VAL A 172 -9.10 -2.39 13.24
C VAL A 172 -8.82 -1.08 13.98
N LEU A 173 -9.83 -0.53 14.65
CA LEU A 173 -9.63 0.49 15.66
C LEU A 173 -9.30 -0.19 16.98
N ALA A 174 -8.06 -0.18 17.37
CA ALA A 174 -7.59 -0.72 18.65
C ALA A 174 -7.59 0.40 19.71
N VAL A 175 -8.64 0.42 20.54
CA VAL A 175 -8.72 1.36 21.67
C VAL A 175 -7.88 0.79 22.80
N ASN A 176 -6.63 1.26 22.87
CA ASN A 176 -5.60 0.75 23.76
C ASN A 176 -5.56 1.48 25.08
N LYS A 177 -4.90 0.86 26.06
CA LYS A 177 -4.76 1.37 27.45
C LYS A 177 -6.10 1.49 28.18
N MET A 178 -7.00 0.54 27.92
CA MET A 178 -8.28 0.46 28.62
C MET A 178 -8.12 0.28 30.15
N ASP A 179 -6.99 -0.30 30.56
CA ASP A 179 -6.57 -0.42 31.96
C ASP A 179 -6.45 0.94 32.67
N LEU A 180 -6.07 2.01 31.96
CA LEU A 180 -5.92 3.36 32.50
C LEU A 180 -7.24 4.16 32.60
N VAL A 181 -8.33 3.59 32.11
CA VAL A 181 -9.70 4.15 32.17
C VAL A 181 -10.69 3.16 32.79
N ASP A 182 -10.19 2.25 33.63
CA ASP A 182 -10.97 1.24 34.36
C ASP A 182 -11.89 0.40 33.44
N TYR A 183 -11.44 0.12 32.21
CA TYR A 183 -12.19 -0.64 31.19
C TYR A 183 -13.60 -0.08 30.93
N SER A 184 -13.75 1.24 31.00
CA SER A 184 -15.03 1.94 30.87
C SER A 184 -15.64 1.75 29.48
N LYS A 185 -16.86 1.18 29.45
CA LYS A 185 -17.67 1.05 28.23
C LYS A 185 -18.00 2.44 27.63
N ASP A 186 -18.34 3.41 28.47
CA ASP A 186 -18.73 4.76 28.01
C ASP A 186 -17.59 5.46 27.26
N VAL A 187 -16.34 5.29 27.73
CA VAL A 187 -15.15 5.82 27.07
C VAL A 187 -14.95 5.15 25.71
N PHE A 188 -15.07 3.85 25.67
CA PHE A 188 -14.96 3.08 24.42
C PHE A 188 -16.04 3.49 23.40
N ASP A 189 -17.30 3.51 23.80
CA ASP A 189 -18.44 3.86 22.93
C ASP A 189 -18.29 5.28 22.37
N LYS A 190 -17.83 6.23 23.17
CA LYS A 190 -17.57 7.61 22.72
C LYS A 190 -16.48 7.65 21.63
N ILE A 191 -15.37 6.96 21.83
CA ILE A 191 -14.26 6.91 20.87
C ILE A 191 -14.72 6.22 19.56
N VAL A 192 -15.45 5.12 19.67
CA VAL A 192 -16.00 4.41 18.52
C VAL A 192 -16.97 5.29 17.72
N ALA A 193 -17.85 6.01 18.40
CA ALA A 193 -18.81 6.91 17.73
C ALA A 193 -18.09 8.04 16.97
N GLU A 194 -17.09 8.67 17.59
CA GLU A 194 -16.29 9.72 16.95
C GLU A 194 -15.51 9.17 15.74
N TYR A 195 -14.85 8.04 15.90
CA TYR A 195 -14.07 7.42 14.84
C TYR A 195 -14.95 6.97 13.67
N THR A 196 -16.09 6.35 13.97
CA THR A 196 -17.04 5.89 12.95
C THR A 196 -17.60 7.06 12.13
N ALA A 197 -17.93 8.17 12.79
CA ALA A 197 -18.37 9.39 12.10
C ALA A 197 -17.28 9.93 11.15
N PHE A 198 -16.01 9.84 11.55
CA PHE A 198 -14.88 10.28 10.74
C PHE A 198 -14.59 9.33 9.55
N ILE A 199 -14.55 8.00 9.78
CA ILE A 199 -14.15 7.03 8.73
C ILE A 199 -15.26 6.74 7.71
N SER A 200 -16.52 6.90 8.08
CA SER A 200 -17.68 6.60 7.21
C SER A 200 -17.62 7.27 5.84
N PRO A 201 -17.32 8.58 5.70
CA PRO A 201 -17.20 9.22 4.38
C PRO A 201 -15.97 8.78 3.59
N LEU A 202 -15.00 8.12 4.20
CA LEU A 202 -13.80 7.63 3.52
C LEU A 202 -14.00 6.31 2.76
N GLY A 203 -15.18 5.68 2.89
CA GLY A 203 -15.56 4.50 2.13
C GLY A 203 -14.80 3.22 2.49
N VAL A 204 -14.27 3.10 3.70
CA VAL A 204 -13.66 1.87 4.20
C VAL A 204 -14.77 0.88 4.56
N PRO A 205 -14.84 -0.31 3.92
CA PRO A 205 -16.01 -1.18 4.02
C PRO A 205 -16.06 -2.00 5.32
N ASP A 206 -14.91 -2.30 5.92
CA ASP A 206 -14.81 -3.19 7.09
C ASP A 206 -14.01 -2.51 8.20
N VAL A 207 -14.70 -2.17 9.29
CA VAL A 207 -14.12 -1.50 10.47
C VAL A 207 -14.50 -2.28 11.73
N GLN A 208 -13.52 -2.91 12.36
CA GLN A 208 -13.67 -3.60 13.64
C GLN A 208 -13.11 -2.74 14.77
N CYS A 209 -13.89 -2.49 15.81
CA CYS A 209 -13.44 -1.77 17.00
C CYS A 209 -13.19 -2.74 18.14
N ILE A 210 -12.00 -2.70 18.75
CA ILE A 210 -11.58 -3.62 19.82
C ILE A 210 -11.05 -2.82 21.01
N PRO A 211 -11.66 -2.92 22.21
CA PRO A 211 -11.09 -2.39 23.43
C PRO A 211 -9.98 -3.32 23.91
N LEU A 212 -8.77 -2.82 24.12
CA LEU A 212 -7.66 -3.67 24.56
C LEU A 212 -6.71 -2.96 25.53
N SER A 213 -5.91 -3.75 26.23
CA SER A 213 -4.70 -3.31 26.92
C SER A 213 -3.53 -4.13 26.39
N ALA A 214 -2.66 -3.48 25.61
CA ALA A 214 -1.46 -4.13 25.09
C ALA A 214 -0.47 -4.52 26.23
N LEU A 215 -0.46 -3.75 27.32
CA LEU A 215 0.40 -4.00 28.49
C LEU A 215 -0.09 -5.22 29.29
N GLU A 216 -1.38 -5.27 29.60
CA GLU A 216 -1.98 -6.33 30.39
C GLU A 216 -2.32 -7.59 29.57
N GLY A 217 -2.50 -7.43 28.23
CA GLY A 217 -2.85 -8.50 27.28
C GLY A 217 -4.36 -8.67 27.07
N ASP A 218 -5.17 -7.80 27.64
CA ASP A 218 -6.63 -7.88 27.51
C ASP A 218 -7.08 -7.70 26.07
N ASN A 219 -7.87 -8.65 25.55
CA ASN A 219 -8.39 -8.69 24.16
C ASN A 219 -7.31 -8.64 23.07
N VAL A 220 -6.06 -8.98 23.38
CA VAL A 220 -4.99 -9.08 22.38
C VAL A 220 -4.98 -10.45 21.73
N VAL A 221 -4.76 -11.51 22.50
CA VAL A 221 -4.78 -12.91 22.04
C VAL A 221 -6.05 -13.62 22.46
N GLU A 222 -6.43 -13.46 23.72
CA GLU A 222 -7.63 -14.03 24.33
C GLU A 222 -8.58 -12.91 24.77
N LYS A 223 -9.88 -13.23 24.84
CA LYS A 223 -10.89 -12.31 25.34
C LYS A 223 -10.68 -12.06 26.83
N SER A 224 -10.91 -10.81 27.25
CA SER A 224 -10.73 -10.38 28.63
C SER A 224 -12.03 -10.44 29.42
N ASP A 225 -11.95 -10.98 30.64
CA ASP A 225 -13.06 -10.94 31.61
C ASP A 225 -13.29 -9.52 32.18
N ARG A 226 -12.33 -8.60 31.98
CA ARG A 226 -12.44 -7.19 32.43
C ARG A 226 -13.34 -6.35 31.54
N THR A 227 -13.64 -6.84 30.32
CA THR A 227 -14.56 -6.19 29.37
C THR A 227 -15.78 -7.06 29.06
N PRO A 228 -16.59 -7.48 30.05
CA PRO A 228 -17.71 -8.40 29.84
C PRO A 228 -18.80 -7.84 28.92
N TRP A 229 -18.81 -6.54 28.70
CA TRP A 229 -19.71 -5.82 27.82
C TRP A 229 -19.28 -5.86 26.34
N TYR A 230 -18.06 -6.35 26.04
CA TYR A 230 -17.55 -6.48 24.70
C TYR A 230 -17.79 -7.90 24.16
N GLU A 231 -18.62 -8.02 23.13
CA GLU A 231 -19.00 -9.30 22.55
C GLU A 231 -18.15 -9.68 21.32
N GLY A 232 -17.35 -8.76 20.80
CA GLY A 232 -16.50 -8.95 19.61
C GLY A 232 -15.33 -9.91 19.84
N PRO A 233 -14.54 -10.20 18.79
CA PRO A 233 -13.35 -11.05 18.86
C PRO A 233 -12.19 -10.36 19.57
N ALA A 234 -11.23 -11.13 20.09
CA ALA A 234 -9.91 -10.63 20.43
C ALA A 234 -9.15 -10.25 19.15
N LEU A 235 -8.10 -9.44 19.28
CA LEU A 235 -7.37 -8.94 18.09
C LEU A 235 -6.79 -10.09 17.26
N LEU A 236 -6.12 -11.07 17.87
CA LEU A 236 -5.54 -12.20 17.14
C LEU A 236 -6.62 -13.05 16.48
N GLU A 237 -7.73 -13.32 17.16
CA GLU A 237 -8.87 -14.03 16.60
C GLU A 237 -9.42 -13.35 15.33
N PHE A 238 -9.56 -12.01 15.36
CA PHE A 238 -9.97 -11.24 14.19
C PHE A 238 -8.94 -11.32 13.06
N LEU A 239 -7.65 -11.18 13.35
CA LEU A 239 -6.58 -11.28 12.38
C LEU A 239 -6.49 -12.67 11.72
N GLU A 240 -6.82 -13.73 12.45
CA GLU A 240 -6.89 -15.10 11.91
C GLU A 240 -8.10 -15.34 11.01
N THR A 241 -9.23 -14.68 11.27
CA THR A 241 -10.53 -15.00 10.64
C THR A 241 -10.92 -14.02 9.53
N VAL A 242 -10.34 -12.83 9.47
CA VAL A 242 -10.64 -11.83 8.44
C VAL A 242 -10.37 -12.38 7.03
N HIS A 243 -11.35 -12.26 6.13
CA HIS A 243 -11.27 -12.76 4.76
C HIS A 243 -10.68 -11.70 3.81
N ILE A 244 -9.46 -11.92 3.33
CA ILE A 244 -8.77 -11.05 2.37
C ILE A 244 -8.78 -11.58 0.93
N GLY A 245 -9.30 -12.79 0.71
CA GLY A 245 -9.31 -13.44 -0.61
C GLY A 245 -10.09 -12.67 -1.68
N ASN A 246 -11.11 -11.92 -1.29
CA ASN A 246 -11.94 -11.10 -2.18
C ASN A 246 -11.30 -9.73 -2.53
N ASP A 247 -10.11 -9.44 -2.01
CA ASP A 247 -9.43 -8.16 -2.26
C ASP A 247 -8.71 -8.12 -3.60
N HIS A 248 -8.46 -9.28 -4.20
CA HIS A 248 -7.86 -9.37 -5.52
C HIS A 248 -8.89 -9.14 -6.62
N ASN A 249 -8.54 -8.30 -7.59
CA ASN A 249 -9.29 -8.18 -8.83
C ASN A 249 -9.00 -9.40 -9.71
N LEU A 250 -9.93 -10.34 -9.79
CA LEU A 250 -9.81 -11.56 -10.60
C LEU A 250 -10.43 -11.44 -12.01
N ASN A 251 -11.05 -10.30 -12.34
CA ASN A 251 -11.76 -10.10 -13.59
C ASN A 251 -10.92 -9.42 -14.67
N ASP A 252 -10.15 -8.41 -14.31
CA ASP A 252 -9.41 -7.58 -15.26
C ASP A 252 -7.98 -8.12 -15.39
N PHE A 253 -7.70 -8.92 -16.42
CA PHE A 253 -6.36 -9.47 -16.61
C PHE A 253 -5.37 -8.37 -17.00
N ARG A 254 -4.32 -8.24 -16.19
CA ARG A 254 -3.20 -7.31 -16.37
C ARG A 254 -1.89 -8.03 -16.08
N TYR A 255 -1.04 -8.08 -17.10
CA TYR A 255 0.25 -8.74 -17.01
C TYR A 255 1.37 -7.82 -17.51
N PRO A 256 1.94 -6.97 -16.65
CA PRO A 256 3.10 -6.16 -16.99
C PRO A 256 4.33 -7.03 -17.24
N VAL A 257 4.91 -6.92 -18.42
CA VAL A 257 6.11 -7.68 -18.79
C VAL A 257 7.32 -7.08 -18.12
N GLN A 258 8.01 -7.90 -17.33
CA GLN A 258 9.19 -7.50 -16.56
C GLN A 258 10.49 -7.88 -17.27
N TYR A 259 10.52 -9.02 -17.91
CA TYR A 259 11.69 -9.54 -18.59
C TYR A 259 11.29 -10.45 -19.76
N VAL A 260 12.06 -10.44 -20.84
CA VAL A 260 11.88 -11.35 -21.97
C VAL A 260 12.99 -12.39 -21.93
N LEU A 261 12.61 -13.65 -21.72
CA LEU A 261 13.50 -14.78 -21.61
C LEU A 261 13.62 -15.50 -22.96
N ARG A 262 14.83 -15.54 -23.53
CA ARG A 262 15.11 -16.24 -24.78
C ARG A 262 16.42 -17.03 -24.66
N PRO A 263 16.42 -18.18 -23.97
CA PRO A 263 17.62 -18.99 -23.74
C PRO A 263 18.13 -19.68 -25.03
N ASN A 264 17.23 -19.93 -25.99
CA ASN A 264 17.52 -20.53 -27.27
C ASN A 264 16.55 -20.02 -28.35
N LEU A 265 16.63 -20.54 -29.56
CA LEU A 265 15.79 -20.11 -30.71
C LEU A 265 14.34 -20.62 -30.60
N ASP A 266 14.12 -21.71 -29.88
CA ASP A 266 12.81 -22.39 -29.80
C ASP A 266 11.95 -21.90 -28.60
N PHE A 267 12.52 -21.12 -27.68
CA PHE A 267 11.81 -20.63 -26.51
C PHE A 267 11.87 -19.11 -26.44
N ARG A 268 10.70 -18.48 -26.41
CA ARG A 268 10.51 -17.06 -26.09
C ARG A 268 9.44 -16.91 -25.02
N GLY A 269 9.85 -16.54 -23.82
CA GLY A 269 8.99 -16.37 -22.66
C GLY A 269 8.93 -14.93 -22.19
N PHE A 270 7.74 -14.48 -21.82
CA PHE A 270 7.49 -13.17 -21.23
C PHE A 270 7.32 -13.36 -19.73
N CYS A 271 8.33 -12.97 -18.96
CA CYS A 271 8.33 -13.12 -17.50
C CYS A 271 7.67 -11.92 -16.86
N GLY A 272 6.81 -12.16 -15.88
CA GLY A 272 6.14 -11.10 -15.13
C GLY A 272 5.38 -11.66 -13.95
N LYS A 273 4.70 -10.74 -13.27
CA LYS A 273 3.76 -11.05 -12.19
C LYS A 273 2.35 -10.74 -12.67
N VAL A 274 1.43 -11.67 -12.47
CA VAL A 274 0.01 -11.39 -12.72
C VAL A 274 -0.43 -10.31 -11.75
N ALA A 275 -0.70 -9.12 -12.28
CA ALA A 275 -1.10 -7.96 -11.48
C ALA A 275 -2.57 -8.03 -11.07
N SER A 276 -3.42 -8.51 -11.98
CA SER A 276 -4.84 -8.78 -11.75
C SER A 276 -5.38 -9.76 -12.79
N GLY A 277 -6.60 -10.25 -12.57
CA GLY A 277 -7.29 -11.17 -13.45
C GLY A 277 -6.73 -12.60 -13.44
N VAL A 278 -7.36 -13.46 -14.20
CA VAL A 278 -6.94 -14.86 -14.37
C VAL A 278 -6.58 -15.07 -15.83
N ILE A 279 -5.48 -15.75 -16.10
CA ILE A 279 -5.05 -16.16 -17.45
C ILE A 279 -5.00 -17.67 -17.53
N ARG A 280 -5.46 -18.22 -18.64
CA ARG A 280 -5.45 -19.66 -18.93
C ARG A 280 -4.66 -19.95 -20.19
N LYS A 281 -4.16 -21.16 -20.30
CA LYS A 281 -3.60 -21.69 -21.53
C LYS A 281 -4.67 -21.64 -22.62
N GLY A 282 -4.32 -21.10 -23.80
CA GLY A 282 -5.23 -20.90 -24.92
C GLY A 282 -5.99 -19.58 -24.95
N ASP A 283 -5.94 -18.78 -23.89
CA ASP A 283 -6.59 -17.47 -23.86
C ASP A 283 -5.97 -16.53 -24.89
N GLU A 284 -6.81 -15.75 -25.58
CA GLU A 284 -6.36 -14.67 -26.46
C GLU A 284 -5.87 -13.48 -25.64
N VAL A 285 -4.71 -12.93 -26.00
CA VAL A 285 -4.12 -11.76 -25.38
C VAL A 285 -3.75 -10.70 -26.40
N VAL A 286 -3.78 -9.45 -25.96
CA VAL A 286 -3.34 -8.28 -26.72
C VAL A 286 -2.11 -7.69 -26.04
N ALA A 287 -1.07 -7.44 -26.82
CA ALA A 287 0.13 -6.74 -26.37
C ALA A 287 -0.04 -5.23 -26.55
N LEU A 288 0.11 -4.48 -25.45
CA LEU A 288 0.08 -3.01 -25.48
C LEU A 288 1.51 -2.46 -25.43
N PRO A 289 1.83 -1.42 -26.23
CA PRO A 289 0.94 -0.56 -27.03
C PRO A 289 0.66 -1.07 -28.45
N SER A 290 1.33 -2.13 -28.91
CA SER A 290 1.32 -2.55 -30.32
C SER A 290 -0.06 -2.99 -30.85
N GLY A 291 -0.97 -3.39 -29.97
CA GLY A 291 -2.28 -3.94 -30.32
C GLY A 291 -2.23 -5.33 -30.98
N LYS A 292 -1.04 -5.94 -31.07
CA LYS A 292 -0.88 -7.28 -31.64
C LYS A 292 -1.54 -8.32 -30.76
N ARG A 293 -2.20 -9.29 -31.37
CA ARG A 293 -2.92 -10.39 -30.72
C ARG A 293 -2.17 -11.70 -30.88
N SER A 294 -2.28 -12.55 -29.88
CA SER A 294 -1.80 -13.93 -29.92
C SER A 294 -2.53 -14.75 -28.84
N HIS A 295 -2.31 -16.06 -28.81
CA HIS A 295 -2.84 -16.95 -27.80
C HIS A 295 -1.74 -17.41 -26.84
N VAL A 296 -2.10 -17.64 -25.59
CA VAL A 296 -1.18 -18.19 -24.57
C VAL A 296 -0.91 -19.66 -24.90
N LYS A 297 0.32 -19.95 -25.30
CA LYS A 297 0.77 -21.31 -25.61
C LYS A 297 1.01 -22.13 -24.35
N SER A 298 1.74 -21.55 -23.38
CA SER A 298 1.97 -22.18 -22.08
C SER A 298 2.20 -21.15 -20.98
N ILE A 299 1.95 -21.56 -19.75
CA ILE A 299 2.20 -20.81 -18.51
C ILE A 299 3.24 -21.60 -17.73
N VAL A 300 4.46 -21.06 -17.60
CA VAL A 300 5.61 -21.79 -17.09
C VAL A 300 6.07 -21.22 -15.77
N THR A 301 6.33 -22.10 -14.80
CA THR A 301 6.99 -21.80 -13.51
C THR A 301 8.25 -22.64 -13.37
N TYR A 302 8.97 -22.46 -12.24
CA TYR A 302 10.11 -23.34 -11.93
C TYR A 302 9.70 -24.80 -11.77
N ASP A 303 8.51 -25.05 -11.22
CA ASP A 303 7.99 -26.39 -10.92
C ASP A 303 7.29 -27.05 -12.11
N GLY A 304 7.18 -26.36 -13.26
CA GLY A 304 6.57 -26.87 -14.47
C GLY A 304 5.53 -25.95 -15.10
N GLU A 305 4.72 -26.52 -16.00
CA GLU A 305 3.63 -25.81 -16.67
C GLU A 305 2.36 -25.83 -15.82
N LEU A 306 1.60 -24.74 -15.91
CA LEU A 306 0.30 -24.54 -15.26
C LEU A 306 -0.80 -24.38 -16.32
N ASP A 307 -2.02 -24.79 -15.98
CA ASP A 307 -3.19 -24.57 -16.82
C ASP A 307 -3.72 -23.13 -16.72
N TYR A 308 -3.51 -22.47 -15.55
CA TYR A 308 -3.92 -21.10 -15.31
C TYR A 308 -3.01 -20.41 -14.29
N ALA A 309 -3.03 -19.07 -14.30
CA ALA A 309 -2.37 -18.25 -13.29
C ALA A 309 -3.25 -17.06 -12.91
N PHE A 310 -3.07 -16.57 -11.65
CA PHE A 310 -3.83 -15.49 -11.04
C PHE A 310 -2.93 -14.63 -10.13
N PRO A 311 -3.39 -13.46 -9.66
CA PRO A 311 -2.60 -12.62 -8.75
C PRO A 311 -2.34 -13.32 -7.41
N PRO A 312 -1.18 -13.21 -6.85
CA PRO A 312 0.01 -12.49 -7.31
C PRO A 312 1.10 -13.39 -7.93
N MET A 313 0.73 -14.44 -8.66
CA MET A 313 1.68 -15.44 -9.18
C MET A 313 2.70 -14.80 -10.13
N SER A 314 3.96 -15.21 -9.97
CA SER A 314 5.05 -14.89 -10.90
C SER A 314 5.22 -16.05 -11.87
N VAL A 315 4.98 -15.79 -13.14
CA VAL A 315 4.99 -16.81 -14.20
C VAL A 315 5.72 -16.33 -15.45
N THR A 316 6.00 -17.24 -16.36
CA THR A 316 6.48 -16.95 -17.70
C THR A 316 5.41 -17.37 -18.70
N LEU A 317 4.87 -16.43 -19.47
CA LEU A 317 3.93 -16.72 -20.53
C LEU A 317 4.69 -16.93 -21.85
N THR A 318 4.37 -17.99 -22.58
CA THR A 318 4.77 -18.16 -23.98
C THR A 318 3.56 -17.97 -24.88
N LEU A 319 3.76 -17.42 -26.06
CA LEU A 319 2.71 -17.13 -27.03
C LEU A 319 2.83 -18.02 -28.24
N GLU A 320 1.73 -18.25 -28.97
CA GLU A 320 1.73 -19.05 -30.20
C GLU A 320 2.45 -18.33 -31.34
N ASP A 321 2.24 -16.98 -31.42
CA ASP A 321 2.85 -16.18 -32.48
C ASP A 321 4.11 -15.46 -31.96
N GLU A 322 5.06 -15.24 -32.84
CA GLU A 322 6.25 -14.42 -32.56
C GLU A 322 5.91 -12.93 -32.66
N ILE A 323 5.26 -12.38 -31.64
CA ILE A 323 5.02 -10.96 -31.55
C ILE A 323 6.11 -10.28 -30.68
N ASP A 324 6.44 -9.04 -31.03
CA ASP A 324 7.38 -8.25 -30.21
C ASP A 324 6.66 -7.68 -29.00
N VAL A 325 7.15 -8.09 -27.85
CA VAL A 325 6.74 -7.56 -26.53
C VAL A 325 8.01 -7.33 -25.71
N SER A 326 8.10 -6.19 -25.08
CA SER A 326 9.27 -5.75 -24.33
C SER A 326 8.94 -5.46 -22.86
N ARG A 327 9.98 -5.33 -22.04
CA ARG A 327 9.81 -4.82 -20.67
C ARG A 327 9.13 -3.45 -20.67
N GLY A 328 8.15 -3.27 -19.81
CA GLY A 328 7.35 -2.05 -19.71
C GLY A 328 6.04 -2.09 -20.48
N GLU A 329 5.89 -3.09 -21.36
CA GLU A 329 4.66 -3.37 -22.08
C GLU A 329 3.74 -4.28 -21.27
N MET A 330 2.49 -4.43 -21.68
CA MET A 330 1.48 -5.15 -20.93
C MET A 330 0.70 -6.11 -21.82
N LEU A 331 0.50 -7.34 -21.35
CA LEU A 331 -0.46 -8.28 -21.96
C LEU A 331 -1.81 -8.17 -21.22
N VAL A 332 -2.89 -8.10 -21.98
CA VAL A 332 -4.26 -7.93 -21.48
C VAL A 332 -5.23 -8.80 -22.28
N HIS A 333 -6.43 -9.06 -21.77
CA HIS A 333 -7.50 -9.67 -22.57
C HIS A 333 -8.09 -8.65 -23.56
N PRO A 334 -8.46 -9.10 -24.78
CA PRO A 334 -8.96 -8.20 -25.83
C PRO A 334 -10.25 -7.47 -25.44
N ASP A 335 -11.11 -8.11 -24.69
CA ASP A 335 -12.44 -7.58 -24.32
C ASP A 335 -12.40 -6.72 -23.04
N ASN A 336 -11.25 -6.62 -22.37
CA ASN A 336 -11.09 -5.90 -21.12
C ASN A 336 -9.77 -5.12 -21.10
N MET A 337 -9.76 -3.98 -21.78
CA MET A 337 -8.59 -3.14 -21.92
C MET A 337 -8.45 -2.17 -20.73
N PRO A 338 -7.21 -1.87 -20.27
CA PRO A 338 -6.95 -0.76 -19.36
C PRO A 338 -7.17 0.58 -20.04
N LEU A 339 -7.17 1.65 -19.27
CA LEU A 339 -7.03 3.00 -19.81
C LEU A 339 -5.64 3.16 -20.42
N VAL A 340 -5.57 3.82 -21.57
CA VAL A 340 -4.31 4.10 -22.28
C VAL A 340 -4.20 5.58 -22.52
N GLY A 341 -3.17 6.22 -21.99
CA GLY A 341 -3.00 7.65 -22.17
C GLY A 341 -1.72 8.20 -21.59
N ARG A 342 -1.44 9.45 -21.94
CA ARG A 342 -0.29 10.23 -21.42
C ARG A 342 -0.72 11.17 -20.32
N ASN A 343 -1.97 11.63 -20.36
CA ASN A 343 -2.54 12.60 -19.46
C ASN A 343 -3.47 11.90 -18.47
N PHE A 344 -3.24 12.11 -17.21
CA PHE A 344 -4.03 11.47 -16.14
C PHE A 344 -4.04 12.33 -14.89
N GLU A 345 -5.05 12.12 -14.07
CA GLU A 345 -5.16 12.73 -12.76
C GLU A 345 -4.93 11.69 -11.66
N ALA A 346 -4.34 12.15 -10.56
CA ALA A 346 -3.98 11.29 -9.44
C ALA A 346 -4.05 12.02 -8.11
N MET A 347 -4.30 11.26 -7.04
CA MET A 347 -3.91 11.70 -5.70
C MET A 347 -2.42 11.48 -5.54
N LEU A 348 -1.71 12.52 -5.12
CA LEU A 348 -0.25 12.52 -4.94
C LEU A 348 0.08 12.83 -3.49
N VAL A 349 0.99 12.06 -2.91
CA VAL A 349 1.58 12.35 -1.59
C VAL A 349 3.03 12.74 -1.80
N TRP A 350 3.39 13.94 -1.34
CA TRP A 350 4.76 14.43 -1.47
C TRP A 350 5.64 13.89 -0.36
N MET A 351 6.74 13.24 -0.71
CA MET A 351 7.63 12.54 0.21
C MET A 351 9.02 13.16 0.35
N ASP A 352 9.31 14.17 -0.48
CA ASP A 352 10.60 14.86 -0.45
C ASP A 352 10.61 15.98 0.60
N GLU A 353 11.76 16.20 1.21
CA GLU A 353 11.98 17.30 2.14
C GLU A 353 12.03 18.66 1.40
N GLU A 354 12.50 18.61 0.14
CA GLU A 354 12.47 19.78 -0.73
C GLU A 354 11.04 20.06 -1.21
N LYS A 355 10.70 21.35 -1.23
CA LYS A 355 9.43 21.81 -1.80
C LYS A 355 9.35 21.43 -3.28
N MET A 356 8.18 21.03 -3.73
CA MET A 356 7.92 20.71 -5.13
C MET A 356 8.29 21.86 -6.05
N ASP A 357 9.00 21.56 -7.12
CA ASP A 357 9.23 22.45 -8.24
C ASP A 357 8.28 22.07 -9.38
N MET A 358 7.36 22.96 -9.74
CA MET A 358 6.35 22.76 -10.77
C MET A 358 6.94 22.68 -12.19
N GLU A 359 8.13 23.24 -12.42
CA GLU A 359 8.80 23.20 -13.71
C GLU A 359 9.65 21.95 -13.91
N LYS A 360 9.91 21.23 -12.84
CA LYS A 360 10.76 20.03 -12.84
C LYS A 360 10.03 18.83 -13.44
N SER A 361 10.74 18.08 -14.25
CA SER A 361 10.28 16.76 -14.71
C SER A 361 10.87 15.66 -13.86
N PHE A 362 10.07 14.63 -13.57
CA PHE A 362 10.42 13.47 -12.77
C PHE A 362 10.47 12.21 -13.62
N PHE A 363 11.16 11.17 -13.17
CA PHE A 363 10.90 9.83 -13.66
C PHE A 363 9.69 9.24 -12.94
N LEU A 364 8.66 8.92 -13.71
CA LEU A 364 7.53 8.14 -13.24
C LEU A 364 7.85 6.66 -13.41
N LYS A 365 7.69 5.87 -12.35
CA LYS A 365 7.76 4.41 -12.42
C LYS A 365 6.38 3.84 -12.05
N GLN A 366 5.76 3.18 -13.03
CA GLN A 366 4.46 2.52 -12.90
C GLN A 366 4.60 1.09 -13.41
N THR A 367 4.24 0.11 -12.60
CA THR A 367 4.48 -1.31 -12.90
C THR A 367 5.94 -1.57 -13.33
N THR A 368 6.16 -2.02 -14.56
CA THR A 368 7.49 -2.25 -15.17
C THR A 368 7.94 -1.12 -16.10
N ASN A 369 7.07 -0.11 -16.30
CA ASN A 369 7.32 1.03 -17.18
C ASN A 369 8.02 2.17 -16.43
N THR A 370 8.91 2.90 -17.15
CA THR A 370 9.53 4.13 -16.67
C THR A 370 9.41 5.19 -17.76
N SER A 371 8.92 6.37 -17.38
CA SER A 371 8.65 7.48 -18.27
C SER A 371 9.05 8.80 -17.64
N ARG A 372 9.42 9.81 -18.45
CA ARG A 372 9.50 11.19 -17.95
C ARG A 372 8.10 11.76 -17.81
N THR A 373 7.86 12.45 -16.70
CA THR A 373 6.54 12.98 -16.36
C THR A 373 6.70 14.33 -15.69
N ARG A 374 5.78 15.24 -15.97
CA ARG A 374 5.67 16.53 -15.28
C ARG A 374 4.30 16.62 -14.61
N ILE A 375 4.24 17.48 -13.59
CA ILE A 375 3.01 17.85 -12.94
C ILE A 375 2.51 19.13 -13.61
N ASP A 376 1.37 19.06 -14.28
CA ASP A 376 0.85 20.21 -15.05
C ASP A 376 0.07 21.17 -14.15
N SER A 377 -0.71 20.64 -13.22
CA SER A 377 -1.48 21.45 -12.27
C SER A 377 -1.83 20.70 -10.99
N ILE A 378 -2.10 21.46 -9.94
CA ILE A 378 -2.65 20.99 -8.68
C ILE A 378 -4.08 21.51 -8.58
N LYS A 379 -5.06 20.62 -8.62
CA LYS A 379 -6.49 20.99 -8.52
C LYS A 379 -6.83 21.45 -7.11
N TYR A 380 -6.41 20.68 -6.11
CA TYR A 380 -6.57 21.03 -4.69
C TYR A 380 -5.59 20.23 -3.83
N LYS A 381 -5.32 20.75 -2.64
CA LYS A 381 -4.67 20.02 -1.55
C LYS A 381 -5.72 19.57 -0.55
N VAL A 382 -5.43 18.51 0.18
CA VAL A 382 -6.29 18.01 1.26
C VAL A 382 -5.76 18.51 2.61
N ASP A 383 -6.58 19.24 3.33
CA ASP A 383 -6.34 19.47 4.77
C ASP A 383 -6.81 18.25 5.55
N ILE A 384 -5.86 17.47 6.05
CA ILE A 384 -6.14 16.22 6.76
C ILE A 384 -6.87 16.46 8.10
N ASN A 385 -6.75 17.66 8.68
CA ASN A 385 -7.38 17.98 9.96
C ASN A 385 -8.88 18.25 9.81
N THR A 386 -9.22 18.98 8.74
CA THR A 386 -10.61 19.39 8.45
C THR A 386 -11.26 18.55 7.35
N MET A 387 -10.46 17.76 6.61
CA MET A 387 -10.86 17.02 5.40
C MET A 387 -11.35 17.93 4.25
N GLU A 388 -11.01 19.21 4.32
CA GLU A 388 -11.39 20.19 3.31
C GLU A 388 -10.43 20.20 2.13
N HIS A 389 -10.94 20.54 0.97
CA HIS A 389 -10.14 20.76 -0.22
C HIS A 389 -9.70 22.23 -0.28
N LEU A 390 -8.39 22.43 -0.29
CA LEU A 390 -7.77 23.75 -0.38
C LEU A 390 -7.33 23.99 -1.83
N SER A 391 -7.85 25.02 -2.47
CA SER A 391 -7.47 25.42 -3.84
C SER A 391 -7.34 26.94 -3.98
N VAL A 392 -6.73 27.39 -5.08
CA VAL A 392 -6.67 28.79 -5.41
C VAL A 392 -8.07 29.31 -5.80
N GLU A 393 -8.87 28.48 -6.46
CA GLU A 393 -10.23 28.83 -6.89
C GLU A 393 -11.17 29.13 -5.72
N ASN A 394 -11.06 28.39 -4.62
CA ASN A 394 -11.87 28.62 -3.42
C ASN A 394 -11.24 29.67 -2.46
N GLY A 395 -10.14 30.29 -2.87
CA GLY A 395 -9.46 31.35 -2.11
C GLY A 395 -8.74 30.88 -0.83
N ARG A 396 -8.58 29.56 -0.64
CA ARG A 396 -7.91 28.98 0.54
C ARG A 396 -6.42 28.71 0.34
N LEU A 397 -5.92 28.82 -0.90
CA LEU A 397 -4.48 28.78 -1.22
C LEU A 397 -4.09 30.02 -2.00
N THR A 398 -2.91 30.54 -1.71
CA THR A 398 -2.23 31.52 -2.59
C THR A 398 -1.47 30.77 -3.69
N LYS A 399 -1.07 31.48 -4.76
CA LYS A 399 -0.24 30.86 -5.82
C LYS A 399 1.10 30.34 -5.29
N GLU A 400 1.64 30.97 -4.26
CA GLU A 400 2.90 30.59 -3.62
C GLU A 400 2.76 29.31 -2.77
N ASP A 401 1.54 29.01 -2.31
CA ASP A 401 1.23 27.82 -1.52
C ASP A 401 0.88 26.59 -2.38
N VAL A 402 0.70 26.77 -3.69
CA VAL A 402 0.33 25.68 -4.61
C VAL A 402 1.37 24.55 -4.61
N PRO A 403 2.70 24.81 -4.74
CA PRO A 403 3.68 23.72 -4.71
C PRO A 403 3.66 22.96 -3.40
N MET A 404 3.70 21.62 -3.50
CA MET A 404 3.58 20.71 -2.35
C MET A 404 4.84 20.73 -1.49
N GLN A 405 4.63 20.49 -0.19
CA GLN A 405 5.67 20.26 0.82
C GLN A 405 5.55 18.85 1.37
N LEU A 406 6.56 18.42 2.12
CA LEU A 406 6.61 17.11 2.75
C LEU A 406 5.29 16.75 3.43
N ASN A 407 4.82 15.52 3.19
CA ASN A 407 3.60 14.93 3.74
C ASN A 407 2.28 15.57 3.29
N GLN A 408 2.32 16.54 2.37
CA GLN A 408 1.10 17.08 1.79
C GLN A 408 0.49 16.12 0.76
N ILE A 409 -0.83 16.12 0.69
CA ILE A 409 -1.63 15.32 -0.23
C ILE A 409 -2.39 16.25 -1.16
N ALA A 410 -2.33 15.98 -2.45
CA ALA A 410 -3.00 16.81 -3.45
C ALA A 410 -3.59 15.99 -4.60
N HIS A 411 -4.64 16.50 -5.19
CA HIS A 411 -5.16 16.05 -6.47
C HIS A 411 -4.43 16.81 -7.57
N VAL A 412 -3.72 16.08 -8.42
CA VAL A 412 -2.85 16.64 -9.45
C VAL A 412 -3.21 16.12 -10.83
N VAL A 413 -2.84 16.88 -11.86
CA VAL A 413 -2.86 16.46 -13.26
C VAL A 413 -1.42 16.31 -13.73
N LEU A 414 -1.13 15.20 -14.41
CA LEU A 414 0.21 14.87 -14.86
C LEU A 414 0.20 14.51 -16.35
N THR A 415 1.30 14.85 -17.01
CA THR A 415 1.60 14.42 -18.40
C THR A 415 2.86 13.60 -18.45
N SER A 416 2.72 12.39 -19.00
CA SER A 416 3.81 11.45 -19.25
C SER A 416 4.34 11.59 -20.68
N SER A 417 5.65 11.42 -20.89
CA SER A 417 6.26 11.42 -22.24
C SER A 417 5.90 10.18 -23.07
N LYS A 418 5.45 9.10 -22.40
CA LYS A 418 5.00 7.85 -23.04
C LYS A 418 3.58 7.53 -22.62
N GLU A 419 2.90 6.75 -23.42
CA GLU A 419 1.63 6.15 -23.02
C GLU A 419 1.81 5.21 -21.83
N LEU A 420 0.92 5.31 -20.87
CA LEU A 420 0.81 4.42 -19.73
C LEU A 420 -0.43 3.54 -19.90
N PHE A 421 -0.36 2.33 -19.36
CA PHE A 421 -1.46 1.37 -19.33
C PHE A 421 -1.87 1.19 -17.87
N PHE A 422 -3.01 1.72 -17.49
CA PHE A 422 -3.43 1.80 -16.10
C PHE A 422 -4.92 1.60 -15.91
N ASP A 423 -5.28 1.21 -14.74
CA ASP A 423 -6.65 1.26 -14.23
C ASP A 423 -6.71 2.31 -13.10
N PRO A 424 -7.87 2.88 -12.79
CA PRO A 424 -8.03 3.64 -11.55
C PRO A 424 -7.54 2.85 -10.34
N TYR A 425 -6.81 3.48 -9.43
CA TYR A 425 -6.22 2.82 -8.26
C TYR A 425 -7.25 2.07 -7.43
N THR A 426 -8.46 2.62 -7.31
CA THR A 426 -9.57 1.99 -6.61
C THR A 426 -10.04 0.68 -7.25
N LYS A 427 -9.85 0.53 -8.56
CA LYS A 427 -10.20 -0.67 -9.32
C LYS A 427 -9.05 -1.69 -9.31
N ASN A 428 -7.82 -1.22 -9.49
CA ASN A 428 -6.62 -2.06 -9.54
C ASN A 428 -5.40 -1.32 -8.99
N LYS A 429 -5.04 -1.62 -7.75
CA LYS A 429 -3.89 -0.99 -7.08
C LYS A 429 -2.58 -1.22 -7.84
N ALA A 430 -2.39 -2.41 -8.41
CA ALA A 430 -1.12 -2.79 -9.03
C ALA A 430 -0.81 -1.97 -10.30
N THR A 431 -1.83 -1.61 -11.08
CA THR A 431 -1.69 -0.81 -12.30
C THR A 431 -2.01 0.67 -12.09
N GLY A 432 -2.72 1.01 -11.00
CA GLY A 432 -3.10 2.39 -10.66
C GLY A 432 -2.10 3.12 -9.77
N ALA A 433 -1.05 2.45 -9.27
CA ALA A 433 -0.02 3.07 -8.43
C ALA A 433 1.21 3.46 -9.24
N PHE A 434 1.85 4.57 -8.85
CA PHE A 434 3.14 4.99 -9.39
C PHE A 434 3.97 5.74 -8.35
N ILE A 435 5.26 5.88 -8.63
CA ILE A 435 6.15 6.78 -7.87
C ILE A 435 6.77 7.80 -8.82
N LEU A 436 7.05 8.98 -8.29
CA LEU A 436 7.88 10.00 -8.93
C LEU A 436 9.27 9.97 -8.32
N ILE A 437 10.27 9.88 -9.18
CA ILE A 437 11.68 9.81 -8.80
C ILE A 437 12.36 11.06 -9.34
N ASP A 438 13.10 11.73 -8.48
CA ASP A 438 13.95 12.85 -8.86
C ASP A 438 15.07 12.39 -9.80
N PRO A 439 15.23 12.97 -11.00
CA PRO A 439 16.24 12.55 -11.97
C PRO A 439 17.68 12.85 -11.56
N ILE A 440 17.89 13.73 -10.58
CA ILE A 440 19.22 14.16 -10.12
C ILE A 440 19.63 13.35 -8.89
N THR A 441 18.78 13.33 -7.86
CA THR A 441 19.10 12.67 -6.58
C THR A 441 18.76 11.18 -6.58
N ASN A 442 17.92 10.72 -7.50
CA ASN A 442 17.29 9.40 -7.52
C ASN A 442 16.40 9.08 -6.28
N ASN A 443 16.05 10.09 -5.50
CA ASN A 443 15.11 9.94 -4.39
C ASN A 443 13.69 9.79 -4.90
N THR A 444 12.86 9.06 -4.17
CA THR A 444 11.42 9.04 -4.39
C THR A 444 10.83 10.34 -3.86
N SER A 445 10.43 11.23 -4.76
CA SER A 445 9.86 12.54 -4.40
C SER A 445 8.36 12.47 -4.10
N ALA A 446 7.64 11.53 -4.72
CA ALA A 446 6.22 11.36 -4.45
C ALA A 446 5.70 9.95 -4.76
N VAL A 447 4.58 9.61 -4.15
CA VAL A 447 3.76 8.43 -4.46
C VAL A 447 2.42 8.90 -4.99
N GLY A 448 1.93 8.25 -6.05
CA GLY A 448 0.67 8.60 -6.69
C GLY A 448 -0.29 7.44 -6.87
N MET A 449 -1.58 7.74 -6.76
CA MET A 449 -2.71 6.86 -7.01
C MET A 449 -3.55 7.43 -8.13
N ILE A 450 -3.53 6.79 -9.29
CA ILE A 450 -4.24 7.26 -10.49
C ILE A 450 -5.74 7.22 -10.26
N ILE A 451 -6.40 8.33 -10.53
CA ILE A 451 -7.86 8.45 -10.44
C ILE A 451 -8.48 8.11 -11.78
N ASN A 452 -8.05 8.80 -12.84
CA ASN A 452 -8.63 8.63 -14.17
C ASN A 452 -7.69 9.19 -15.24
N GLN A 453 -8.03 8.88 -16.50
CA GLN A 453 -7.44 9.52 -17.68
C GLN A 453 -8.04 10.90 -17.89
N VAL A 454 -7.20 11.84 -18.32
CA VAL A 454 -7.63 13.17 -18.76
C VAL A 454 -7.59 13.22 -20.30
N ALA A 455 -8.66 13.64 -20.92
CA ALA A 455 -8.71 13.78 -22.36
C ALA A 455 -7.80 14.93 -22.84
N ASP A 456 -7.14 14.76 -23.99
CA ASP A 456 -6.26 15.80 -24.55
C ASP A 456 -6.97 17.15 -24.75
N LYS A 457 -8.27 17.13 -25.02
CA LYS A 457 -9.11 18.35 -25.15
C LYS A 457 -9.24 19.11 -23.83
N ASP A 458 -9.29 18.39 -22.71
CA ASP A 458 -9.44 18.99 -21.38
C ASP A 458 -8.13 19.58 -20.88
N MET A 459 -6.98 19.09 -21.36
CA MET A 459 -5.67 19.67 -21.09
C MET A 459 -5.52 21.06 -21.74
N HIS A 460 -6.07 21.24 -22.95
CA HIS A 460 -6.04 22.53 -23.63
C HIS A 460 -6.92 23.59 -22.93
N ASN A 461 -7.99 23.17 -22.26
CA ASN A 461 -8.86 24.07 -21.48
C ASN A 461 -8.27 24.46 -20.10
N GLN A 462 -7.26 23.75 -19.59
CA GLN A 462 -6.60 24.06 -18.31
C GLN A 462 -5.32 24.89 -18.47
N MET A 463 -4.70 24.86 -19.64
CA MET A 463 -3.71 25.87 -20.00
C MET A 463 -4.47 27.13 -20.42
N GLU A 464 -4.30 28.23 -19.68
CA GLU A 464 -4.60 29.55 -20.25
C GLU A 464 -3.80 29.63 -21.54
N LEU A 465 -4.47 29.51 -22.68
CA LEU A 465 -3.82 29.68 -23.98
C LEU A 465 -3.13 31.06 -23.98
N PRO A 466 -1.90 31.16 -24.46
CA PRO A 466 -1.26 32.46 -24.60
C PRO A 466 -2.18 33.35 -25.41
N VAL A 467 -2.65 34.44 -24.79
CA VAL A 467 -3.62 35.36 -25.39
C VAL A 467 -2.85 36.41 -26.14
N LEU A 468 -2.97 36.39 -27.46
CA LEU A 468 -2.48 37.48 -28.33
C LEU A 468 -3.58 38.53 -28.48
N ASN A 469 -3.56 39.56 -27.65
CA ASN A 469 -4.53 40.65 -27.69
C ASN A 469 -4.01 41.80 -28.58
N LEU A 470 -4.51 41.86 -29.82
CA LEU A 470 -4.00 42.80 -30.83
C LEU A 470 -4.25 44.28 -30.47
N PRO A 471 -5.41 44.69 -29.96
CA PRO A 471 -5.64 46.02 -29.46
C PRO A 471 -4.70 46.44 -28.34
N LYS A 472 -4.40 45.54 -27.40
CA LYS A 472 -3.56 45.79 -26.24
C LYS A 472 -2.07 45.92 -26.62
N LEU A 473 -1.69 45.32 -27.76
CA LEU A 473 -0.34 45.40 -28.33
C LEU A 473 -0.17 46.56 -29.32
N GLU A 474 -1.20 47.44 -29.43
CA GLU A 474 -1.18 48.62 -30.32
C GLU A 474 -0.93 48.27 -31.79
N ILE A 475 -1.31 47.06 -32.23
CA ILE A 475 -1.13 46.64 -33.63
C ILE A 475 -2.19 47.27 -34.49
N ALA A 476 -1.79 47.86 -35.59
CA ALA A 476 -2.68 48.51 -36.53
C ALA A 476 -3.66 47.50 -37.19
N PRO A 477 -4.98 47.78 -37.33
CA PRO A 477 -5.96 46.86 -37.85
C PRO A 477 -5.63 46.24 -39.22
N GLU A 478 -4.86 46.96 -40.05
CA GLU A 478 -4.43 46.49 -41.37
C GLU A 478 -3.51 45.26 -41.31
N HIS A 479 -2.91 44.94 -40.15
CA HIS A 479 -2.07 43.77 -39.95
C HIS A 479 -2.81 42.56 -39.35
N TYR A 480 -4.04 42.71 -38.91
CA TYR A 480 -4.82 41.70 -38.25
C TYR A 480 -4.99 40.41 -39.07
N ASP A 481 -5.21 40.53 -40.38
CA ASP A 481 -5.39 39.38 -41.26
C ASP A 481 -4.06 38.59 -41.50
N ALA A 482 -2.93 39.29 -41.46
CA ALA A 482 -1.62 38.62 -41.51
C ALA A 482 -1.36 37.85 -40.24
N ILE A 483 -1.68 38.38 -39.07
CA ILE A 483 -1.51 37.74 -37.77
C ILE A 483 -2.49 36.56 -37.63
N LYS A 484 -3.75 36.70 -38.06
CA LYS A 484 -4.70 35.56 -38.09
C LYS A 484 -4.19 34.40 -38.90
N ARG A 485 -3.52 34.66 -40.04
CA ARG A 485 -2.91 33.60 -40.87
C ARG A 485 -1.73 32.94 -40.18
N ALA A 486 -0.88 33.72 -39.48
CA ALA A 486 0.23 33.20 -38.72
C ALA A 486 -0.23 32.32 -37.52
N VAL A 487 -1.24 32.79 -36.78
CA VAL A 487 -1.83 32.01 -35.68
C VAL A 487 -2.44 30.69 -36.20
N LYS A 488 -3.14 30.74 -37.35
CA LYS A 488 -3.69 29.52 -37.97
C LYS A 488 -2.64 28.53 -38.44
N GLU A 489 -1.46 29.01 -38.82
CA GLU A 489 -0.34 28.13 -39.17
C GLU A 489 0.32 27.55 -37.90
N LEU A 490 0.43 28.31 -36.81
CA LEU A 490 0.86 27.80 -35.50
C LEU A 490 -0.08 26.74 -34.94
N GLU A 491 -1.41 26.93 -35.09
CA GLU A 491 -2.40 25.91 -34.74
C GLU A 491 -2.23 24.61 -35.51
N ARG A 492 -1.87 24.70 -36.81
CA ARG A 492 -1.56 23.49 -37.62
C ARG A 492 -0.32 22.75 -37.14
N GLN A 493 0.61 23.45 -36.50
CA GLN A 493 1.83 22.88 -35.88
C GLN A 493 1.59 22.43 -34.45
N GLY A 494 0.33 22.49 -33.94
CA GLY A 494 -0.04 22.06 -32.60
C GLY A 494 0.17 23.12 -31.52
N ILE A 495 0.44 24.39 -31.88
CA ILE A 495 0.61 25.51 -30.98
C ILE A 495 -0.72 26.28 -30.93
N ALA A 496 -1.50 26.10 -29.89
CA ALA A 496 -2.78 26.81 -29.72
C ALA A 496 -2.56 28.20 -29.09
N ILE A 497 -3.14 29.25 -29.71
CA ILE A 497 -3.07 30.64 -29.24
C ILE A 497 -4.46 31.25 -29.32
N GLU A 498 -4.94 31.85 -28.23
CA GLU A 498 -6.17 32.64 -28.25
C GLU A 498 -5.89 34.02 -28.86
N LEU A 499 -6.55 34.34 -29.98
CA LEU A 499 -6.42 35.61 -30.63
C LEU A 499 -7.61 36.55 -30.27
N LYS A 500 -7.34 37.65 -29.55
CA LYS A 500 -8.29 38.73 -29.30
C LYS A 500 -8.03 39.87 -30.28
N VAL A 501 -9.02 40.15 -31.12
CA VAL A 501 -9.02 41.15 -32.21
C VAL A 501 -9.77 42.40 -31.78
#